data_3499dba18ea86612f82e36245d205863
#
_entry.id   3499dba18ea86612f82e36245d205863
#
_cell.length_a   1.000
_cell.length_b   1.000
_cell.length_c   1.000
_cell.angle_alpha   90.00
_cell.angle_beta   90.00
_cell.angle_gamma   90.00
#
_symmetry.space_group_name_H-M   'P 1'
#
loop_
_entity.id
_entity.type
_entity.pdbx_description
1 polymer ?
#
loop_
_entity_poly.entity_id
_entity_poly.type
_entity_poly.pdbx_seq_one_letter_code
_entity_poly.pdbx_strand_id
1 'polypeptide(L)' 'MKKLTLSKKIVAAIVALLAAIAASFGLYVNQETQDSVTDVACDTVVECVE' A
#
# COMPACT_ATOMS: atom_id res chain seq x y z
N MET A 1 -0.32 -19.16 -7.21
CA MET A 1 0.77 -18.19 -7.19
C MET A 1 1.22 -17.92 -5.77
N LYS A 2 2.50 -17.77 -5.59
CA LYS A 2 3.03 -17.45 -4.27
C LYS A 2 2.89 -15.97 -3.99
N LYS A 3 2.51 -15.64 -2.77
CA LYS A 3 2.50 -14.26 -2.34
C LYS A 3 3.92 -13.80 -2.07
N LEU A 4 4.19 -12.55 -2.40
CA LEU A 4 5.47 -11.94 -2.08
C LEU A 4 5.50 -11.60 -0.59
N THR A 5 6.60 -11.94 0.05
CA THR A 5 6.80 -11.60 1.45
C THR A 5 7.51 -10.25 1.53
N LEU A 6 6.82 -9.24 2.03
CA LEU A 6 7.36 -7.90 2.16
C LEU A 6 7.13 -7.40 3.58
N SER A 7 8.01 -6.52 4.03
CA SER A 7 7.78 -5.90 5.32
C SER A 7 6.64 -4.89 5.20
N LYS A 8 5.90 -4.73 6.27
CA LYS A 8 4.79 -3.80 6.28
C LYS A 8 5.24 -2.38 5.95
N LYS A 9 6.44 -2.00 6.39
CA LYS A 9 7.00 -0.69 6.08
C LYS A 9 7.18 -0.49 4.58
N ILE A 10 7.66 -1.52 3.90
CA ILE A 10 7.88 -1.45 2.46
C ILE A 10 6.55 -1.33 1.74
N VAL A 11 5.57 -2.12 2.15
CA VAL A 11 4.24 -2.05 1.54
C VAL A 11 3.63 -0.67 1.75
N ALA A 12 3.73 -0.12 2.95
CA ALA A 12 3.22 1.22 3.23
C ALA A 12 3.93 2.27 2.37
N ALA A 13 5.24 2.12 2.18
CA ALA A 13 6.00 3.06 1.36
C ALA A 13 5.55 3.00 -0.10
N ILE A 14 5.29 1.81 -0.62
CA ILE A 14 4.80 1.65 -1.98
C ILE A 14 3.43 2.28 -2.13
N VAL A 15 2.55 2.05 -1.17
CA VAL A 15 1.21 2.64 -1.18
C VAL A 15 1.30 4.17 -1.15
N ALA A 16 2.17 4.71 -0.31
CA ALA A 16 2.37 6.15 -0.23
C ALA A 16 2.87 6.72 -1.56
N LEU A 17 3.77 6.00 -2.22
CA LEU A 17 4.29 6.43 -3.52
C LEU A 17 3.18 6.45 -4.55
N LEU A 18 2.38 5.40 -4.60
CA LEU A 18 1.27 5.32 -5.54
C LEU A 18 0.25 6.42 -5.26
N ALA A 19 0.00 6.72 -3.99
CA ALA A 19 -0.90 7.80 -3.62
C ALA A 19 -0.36 9.15 -4.10
N ALA A 20 0.95 9.36 -4.00
CA ALA A 20 1.57 10.59 -4.48
C ALA A 20 1.40 10.74 -5.99
N ILE A 21 1.55 9.64 -6.73
CA ILE A 21 1.35 9.65 -8.18
C ILE A 21 -0.11 9.97 -8.49
N ALA A 22 -1.04 9.35 -7.77
CA ALA A 22 -2.46 9.63 -7.96
C ALA A 22 -2.78 11.10 -7.69
N ALA A 23 -2.19 11.68 -6.64
CA ALA A 23 -2.39 13.08 -6.33
C ALA A 23 -1.90 13.99 -7.45
N SER A 24 -0.85 13.57 -8.14
CA SER A 24 -0.31 14.30 -9.29
C SER A 24 -1.34 14.36 -10.44
N PHE A 25 -2.23 13.40 -10.51
CA PHE A 25 -3.30 13.38 -11.51
C PHE A 25 -4.59 14.02 -11.00
N GLY A 26 -4.54 14.60 -9.82
CA GLY A 26 -5.70 15.26 -9.24
C GLY A 26 -6.55 14.40 -8.34
N LEU A 27 -6.12 13.18 -8.09
CA LEU A 27 -6.81 12.27 -7.17
C LEU A 27 -6.24 12.44 -5.76
N TYR A 28 -7.11 12.61 -4.80
CA TYR A 28 -6.68 12.75 -3.41
C TYR A 28 -6.90 11.45 -2.67
N VAL A 29 -5.83 10.96 -2.10
CA VAL A 29 -5.86 9.74 -1.30
C VAL A 29 -5.52 10.12 0.13
N ASN A 30 -6.49 9.96 1.02
CA ASN A 30 -6.30 10.26 2.44
C ASN A 30 -5.39 9.21 3.07
N GLN A 31 -4.77 9.57 4.18
CA GLN A 31 -3.94 8.63 4.92
C GLN A 31 -4.77 7.43 5.37
N GLU A 32 -6.00 7.66 5.76
CA GLU A 32 -6.91 6.59 6.13
C GLU A 32 -7.11 5.61 4.98
N THR A 33 -7.27 6.13 3.76
CA THR A 33 -7.38 5.29 2.57
C THR A 33 -6.09 4.53 2.32
N GLN A 34 -4.94 5.20 2.50
CA GLN A 34 -3.66 4.53 2.33
C GLN A 34 -3.49 3.39 3.32
N ASP A 35 -3.87 3.61 4.55
CA ASP A 35 -3.81 2.57 5.58
C ASP A 35 -4.71 1.39 5.22
N SER A 36 -5.92 1.68 4.75
CA SER A 36 -6.86 0.64 4.33
C SER A 36 -6.30 -0.16 3.16
N VAL A 37 -5.73 0.51 2.18
CA VAL A 37 -5.13 -0.16 1.03
C VAL A 37 -3.94 -1.01 1.47
N THR A 38 -3.13 -0.50 2.39
CA THR A 38 -2.00 -1.26 2.91
C THR A 38 -2.48 -2.53 3.61
N ASP A 39 -3.51 -2.42 4.43
CA ASP A 39 -4.06 -3.58 5.14
C ASP A 39 -4.61 -4.61 4.16
N VAL A 40 -5.35 -4.16 3.16
CA VAL A 40 -5.91 -5.07 2.15
C VAL A 40 -4.79 -5.73 1.36
N ALA A 41 -3.79 -4.96 0.97
CA ALA A 41 -2.66 -5.51 0.22
C ALA A 41 -1.91 -6.54 1.06
N CYS A 42 -1.72 -6.25 2.34
CA CYS A 42 -1.05 -7.18 3.24
C CYS A 42 -1.86 -8.45 3.48
N ASP A 43 -3.18 -8.36 3.31
CA ASP A 43 -4.05 -9.50 3.54
C ASP A 43 -4.22 -10.36 2.30
N THR A 44 -4.29 -9.74 1.12
CA THR A 44 -4.66 -10.46 -0.11
C THR A 44 -3.56 -10.56 -1.14
N VAL A 45 -2.70 -9.56 -1.26
CA VAL A 45 -1.71 -9.48 -2.34
C VAL A 45 -0.34 -9.95 -1.90
N VAL A 46 0.11 -9.51 -0.76
CA VAL A 46 1.42 -9.83 -0.23
C VAL A 46 1.32 -10.26 1.23
N GLU A 47 2.33 -10.99 1.69
CA GLU A 47 2.47 -11.29 3.10
C GLU A 47 3.31 -10.21 3.75
N CYS A 48 2.73 -9.55 4.72
CA CYS A 48 3.45 -8.52 5.46
C CYS A 48 4.15 -9.13 6.65
N VAL A 49 5.45 -8.88 6.72
CA VAL A 49 6.27 -9.34 7.84
C VAL A 49 6.78 -8.12 8.56
N GLU A 50 6.62 -8.10 9.87
CA GLU A 50 7.16 -7.02 10.69
C GLU A 50 8.54 -7.36 11.21
#